data_c0ee5d986aa51dc5058e1442d518924a
#
_entry.id   c0ee5d986aa51dc5058e1442d518924a
#
_cell.length_a   1.000
_cell.length_b   1.000
_cell.length_c   1.000
_cell.angle_alpha   90.00
_cell.angle_beta   90.00
_cell.angle_gamma   90.00
#
_symmetry.space_group_name_H-M   'P 1'
#
loop_
_entity.id
_entity.type
_entity.pdbx_description
1 polymer ?
#
loop_
_entity_poly.entity_id
_entity_poly.type
_entity_poly.pdbx_seq_one_letter_code
_entity_poly.pdbx_strand_id
1 'polypeptide(L)'
;MFAVTELRPEDVARVDALLPLNRLAQHRETGSTYLIAWKDDEPVGHAHLAWTGTHLGLPEVQDVYVLPALRRHGVARSLSAAAEELVRARGLLSISLSVSRDSNAPARLLYESLGYVDAGVEPVRVRGTITLRGQPFDVDDTLVYLVKHVR
;
A
#
# COMPACT_ATOMS: atom_id res chain seq x y z
N MET A 1 7.49 -1.32 -18.19
CA MET A 1 7.35 -0.63 -16.91
C MET A 1 6.04 0.15 -16.90
N PHE A 2 5.43 0.28 -15.77
CA PHE A 2 4.14 0.95 -15.64
C PHE A 2 4.35 2.39 -15.18
N ALA A 3 3.60 3.32 -15.76
CA ALA A 3 3.55 4.68 -15.27
C ALA A 3 2.79 4.70 -13.93
N VAL A 4 3.26 5.49 -12.97
CA VAL A 4 2.61 5.64 -11.67
C VAL A 4 2.39 7.11 -11.40
N THR A 5 1.15 7.49 -11.06
CA THR A 5 0.79 8.87 -10.73
C THR A 5 -0.02 8.90 -9.44
N GLU A 6 -0.08 10.07 -8.81
CA GLU A 6 -0.99 10.26 -7.69
C GLU A 6 -2.44 10.30 -8.19
N LEU A 7 -3.35 9.76 -7.40
CA LEU A 7 -4.78 9.78 -7.71
C LEU A 7 -5.30 11.21 -7.74
N ARG A 8 -5.87 11.61 -8.87
CA ARG A 8 -6.49 12.94 -9.02
C ARG A 8 -7.98 12.87 -8.70
N PRO A 9 -8.57 13.94 -8.16
CA PRO A 9 -10.00 13.96 -7.83
C PRO A 9 -10.91 13.55 -8.99
N GLU A 10 -10.59 13.97 -10.20
CA GLU A 10 -11.37 13.65 -11.40
C GLU A 10 -11.31 12.17 -11.80
N ASP A 11 -10.31 11.43 -11.31
CA ASP A 11 -10.14 10.02 -11.65
C ASP A 11 -10.69 9.07 -10.59
N VAL A 12 -11.11 9.57 -9.43
CA VAL A 12 -11.53 8.72 -8.29
C VAL A 12 -12.63 7.75 -8.68
N ALA A 13 -13.71 8.24 -9.30
CA ALA A 13 -14.86 7.37 -9.63
C ALA A 13 -14.46 6.27 -10.60
N ARG A 14 -13.70 6.61 -11.63
CA ARG A 14 -13.26 5.66 -12.66
C ARG A 14 -12.31 4.62 -12.06
N VAL A 15 -11.34 5.06 -11.28
CA VAL A 15 -10.36 4.16 -10.68
C VAL A 15 -11.04 3.25 -9.65
N ASP A 16 -11.89 3.81 -8.78
CA ASP A 16 -12.56 3.02 -7.74
C ASP A 16 -13.53 1.98 -8.32
N ALA A 17 -14.07 2.22 -9.52
CA ALA A 17 -14.91 1.24 -10.20
C ALA A 17 -14.12 0.02 -10.68
N LEU A 18 -12.84 0.17 -10.97
CA LEU A 18 -11.98 -0.88 -11.52
C LEU A 18 -11.03 -1.48 -10.47
N LEU A 19 -10.59 -0.68 -9.49
CA LEU A 19 -9.66 -1.08 -8.45
C LEU A 19 -10.27 -0.74 -7.08
N PRO A 20 -10.31 -1.68 -6.13
CA PRO A 20 -10.96 -1.41 -4.84
C PRO A 20 -10.11 -0.46 -3.97
N LEU A 21 -10.48 0.81 -3.96
CA LEU A 21 -9.81 1.83 -3.15
C LEU A 21 -10.38 1.80 -1.72
N ASN A 22 -9.87 0.93 -0.88
CA ASN A 22 -10.42 0.65 0.45
C ASN A 22 -10.14 1.74 1.48
N ARG A 23 -9.25 2.67 1.20
CA ARG A 23 -8.82 3.73 2.13
C ARG A 23 -9.24 5.13 1.69
N LEU A 24 -10.26 5.26 0.83
CA LEU A 24 -10.69 6.58 0.34
C LEU A 24 -11.13 7.53 1.45
N ALA A 25 -11.84 7.03 2.47
CA ALA A 25 -12.25 7.87 3.59
C ALA A 25 -11.04 8.42 4.33
N GLN A 26 -10.07 7.55 4.65
CA GLN A 26 -8.82 7.96 5.29
C GLN A 26 -8.05 8.94 4.41
N HIS A 27 -7.97 8.69 3.11
CA HIS A 27 -7.32 9.57 2.15
C HIS A 27 -7.90 10.99 2.20
N ARG A 28 -9.21 11.11 2.22
CA ARG A 28 -9.91 12.40 2.30
C ARG A 28 -9.69 13.12 3.63
N GLU A 29 -9.68 12.36 4.73
CA GLU A 29 -9.54 12.91 6.07
C GLU A 29 -8.11 13.33 6.41
N THR A 30 -7.12 12.55 6.00
CA THR A 30 -5.73 12.72 6.44
C THR A 30 -4.81 13.33 5.40
N GLY A 31 -5.27 13.50 4.16
CA GLY A 31 -4.41 13.94 3.07
C GLY A 31 -3.35 12.91 2.67
N SER A 32 -3.58 11.63 2.98
CA SER A 32 -2.71 10.55 2.52
C SER A 32 -2.71 10.45 1.00
N THR A 33 -1.78 9.70 0.44
CA THR A 33 -1.58 9.64 -1.01
C THR A 33 -2.01 8.28 -1.55
N TYR A 34 -2.85 8.28 -2.59
CA TYR A 34 -3.06 7.09 -3.42
C TYR A 34 -2.20 7.19 -4.67
N LEU A 35 -1.45 6.13 -4.94
CA LEU A 35 -0.67 5.97 -6.17
C LEU A 35 -1.40 5.00 -7.08
N ILE A 36 -1.50 5.37 -8.35
CA ILE A 36 -2.19 4.55 -9.36
C ILE A 36 -1.18 4.16 -10.43
N ALA A 37 -1.09 2.87 -10.69
CA ALA A 37 -0.29 2.33 -11.80
C ALA A 37 -1.18 2.23 -13.05
N TRP A 38 -0.64 2.63 -14.17
CA TRP A 38 -1.35 2.69 -15.45
C TRP A 38 -0.64 1.84 -16.49
N LYS A 39 -1.45 1.12 -17.27
CA LYS A 39 -1.02 0.50 -18.52
C LYS A 39 -1.79 1.19 -19.62
N ASP A 40 -1.10 1.96 -20.46
CA ASP A 40 -1.74 2.90 -21.38
C ASP A 40 -2.65 3.83 -20.58
N ASP A 41 -3.93 3.92 -20.89
CA ASP A 41 -4.88 4.78 -20.17
C ASP A 41 -5.72 4.02 -19.13
N GLU A 42 -5.38 2.76 -18.86
CA GLU A 42 -6.16 1.93 -17.93
C GLU A 42 -5.47 1.80 -16.57
N PRO A 43 -6.19 2.03 -15.44
CA PRO A 43 -5.63 1.78 -14.12
C PRO A 43 -5.50 0.28 -13.89
N VAL A 44 -4.34 -0.18 -13.46
CA VAL A 44 -4.04 -1.61 -13.28
C VAL A 44 -3.62 -1.98 -11.88
N GLY A 45 -3.36 -1.01 -11.04
CA GLY A 45 -3.00 -1.26 -9.63
C GLY A 45 -2.97 0.03 -8.84
N HIS A 46 -3.01 -0.11 -7.52
CA HIS A 46 -2.91 1.04 -6.63
C HIS A 46 -2.14 0.70 -5.36
N ALA A 47 -1.64 1.73 -4.69
CA ALA A 47 -1.08 1.64 -3.35
C ALA A 47 -1.47 2.90 -2.58
N HIS A 48 -1.84 2.73 -1.32
CA HIS A 48 -2.13 3.84 -0.42
C HIS A 48 -0.91 4.09 0.46
N LEU A 49 -0.50 5.35 0.57
CA LEU A 49 0.64 5.76 1.39
C LEU A 49 0.12 6.67 2.51
N ALA A 50 0.11 6.15 3.73
CA ALA A 50 -0.25 6.91 4.92
C ALA A 50 0.99 7.63 5.45
N TRP A 51 0.92 8.95 5.59
CA TRP A 51 2.05 9.75 6.05
C TRP A 51 2.18 9.83 7.55
N THR A 52 1.05 9.76 8.25
CA THR A 52 0.98 9.91 9.71
C THR A 52 -0.01 8.91 10.30
N GLY A 53 -0.01 8.77 11.63
CA GLY A 53 -0.95 7.89 12.33
C GLY A 53 -0.66 6.41 12.14
N THR A 54 0.56 6.06 11.77
CA THR A 54 0.97 4.68 11.51
C THR A 54 1.55 4.02 12.75
N HIS A 55 1.62 2.70 12.75
CA HIS A 55 2.11 1.95 13.91
C HIS A 55 3.55 2.30 14.29
N LEU A 56 4.42 2.43 13.30
CA LEU A 56 5.84 2.74 13.54
C LEU A 56 6.15 4.24 13.55
N GLY A 57 5.16 5.10 13.28
CA GLY A 57 5.40 6.53 13.12
C GLY A 57 6.14 6.89 11.84
N LEU A 58 6.28 5.95 10.91
CA LEU A 58 6.91 6.13 9.61
C LEU A 58 5.84 6.15 8.52
N PRO A 59 6.11 6.74 7.34
CA PRO A 59 5.21 6.55 6.20
C PRO A 59 4.97 5.05 5.98
N GLU A 60 3.71 4.69 5.77
CA GLU A 60 3.34 3.27 5.65
C GLU A 60 2.56 3.02 4.38
N VAL A 61 3.03 2.06 3.59
CA VAL A 61 2.30 1.57 2.41
C VAL A 61 1.20 0.64 2.88
N GLN A 62 -0.01 0.92 2.44
CA GLN A 62 -1.21 0.17 2.81
C GLN A 62 -2.02 -0.13 1.55
N ASP A 63 -2.95 -1.08 1.64
CA ASP A 63 -3.98 -1.29 0.62
C ASP A 63 -3.40 -1.40 -0.80
N VAL A 64 -2.37 -2.25 -0.98
CA VAL A 64 -1.80 -2.51 -2.31
C VAL A 64 -2.67 -3.51 -3.06
N TYR A 65 -3.06 -3.16 -4.28
CA TYR A 65 -3.85 -4.03 -5.13
C TYR A 65 -3.36 -3.98 -6.56
N VAL A 66 -3.31 -5.14 -7.21
CA VAL A 66 -2.95 -5.27 -8.62
C VAL A 66 -4.01 -6.14 -9.28
N LEU A 67 -4.49 -5.74 -10.46
CA LEU A 67 -5.43 -6.56 -11.23
C LEU A 67 -4.87 -7.99 -11.39
N PRO A 68 -5.69 -9.03 -11.16
CA PRO A 68 -5.20 -10.41 -11.22
C PRO A 68 -4.45 -10.76 -12.51
N ALA A 69 -4.92 -10.27 -13.65
CA ALA A 69 -4.30 -10.54 -14.96
C ALA A 69 -2.90 -9.93 -15.09
N LEU A 70 -2.56 -8.95 -14.25
CA LEU A 70 -1.27 -8.24 -14.34
C LEU A 70 -0.36 -8.52 -13.14
N ARG A 71 -0.73 -9.45 -12.27
CA ARG A 71 0.14 -9.89 -11.18
C ARG A 71 1.38 -10.56 -11.74
N ARG A 72 2.51 -10.40 -11.05
CA ARG A 72 3.84 -10.87 -11.46
C ARG A 72 4.40 -10.19 -12.72
N HIS A 73 3.85 -9.02 -13.09
CA HIS A 73 4.34 -8.23 -14.22
C HIS A 73 5.08 -6.97 -13.77
N GLY A 74 5.37 -6.83 -12.47
CA GLY A 74 6.12 -5.71 -11.94
C GLY A 74 5.29 -4.50 -11.52
N VAL A 75 3.96 -4.60 -11.47
CA VAL A 75 3.09 -3.47 -11.07
C VAL A 75 3.36 -3.07 -9.62
N ALA A 76 3.37 -4.02 -8.69
CA ALA A 76 3.64 -3.74 -7.28
C ALA A 76 5.04 -3.15 -7.08
N ARG A 77 6.04 -3.61 -7.84
CA ARG A 77 7.39 -3.07 -7.82
C ARG A 77 7.41 -1.60 -8.27
N SER A 78 6.68 -1.26 -9.33
CA SER A 78 6.57 0.11 -9.82
C SER A 78 5.87 1.02 -8.80
N LEU A 79 4.81 0.53 -8.16
CA LEU A 79 4.11 1.26 -7.11
C LEU A 79 5.02 1.52 -5.90
N SER A 80 5.79 0.51 -5.49
CA SER A 80 6.74 0.62 -4.37
C SER A 80 7.83 1.64 -4.68
N ALA A 81 8.39 1.62 -5.89
CA ALA A 81 9.40 2.59 -6.30
C ALA A 81 8.86 4.02 -6.26
N ALA A 82 7.63 4.23 -6.72
CA ALA A 82 7.00 5.55 -6.69
C ALA A 82 6.75 6.03 -5.25
N ALA A 83 6.31 5.14 -4.36
CA ALA A 83 6.11 5.47 -2.95
C ALA A 83 7.44 5.88 -2.30
N GLU A 84 8.53 5.16 -2.57
CA GLU A 84 9.85 5.48 -2.05
C GLU A 84 10.33 6.86 -2.54
N GLU A 85 10.08 7.19 -3.81
CA GLU A 85 10.41 8.51 -4.34
C GLU A 85 9.68 9.64 -3.62
N LEU A 86 8.40 9.46 -3.32
CA LEU A 86 7.63 10.45 -2.57
C LEU A 86 8.18 10.63 -1.15
N VAL A 87 8.56 9.55 -0.50
CA VAL A 87 9.17 9.60 0.85
C VAL A 87 10.49 10.36 0.80
N ARG A 88 11.34 10.07 -0.18
CA ARG A 88 12.61 10.81 -0.38
C ARG A 88 12.36 12.28 -0.65
N ALA A 89 11.39 12.61 -1.48
CA ALA A 89 11.07 14.00 -1.84
C ALA A 89 10.64 14.82 -0.63
N ARG A 90 10.10 14.19 0.41
CA ARG A 90 9.76 14.85 1.67
C ARG A 90 10.94 14.90 2.65
N GLY A 91 12.10 14.44 2.27
CA GLY A 91 13.29 14.40 3.15
C GLY A 91 13.22 13.35 4.24
N LEU A 92 12.31 12.37 4.10
CA LEU A 92 12.19 11.28 5.05
C LEU A 92 13.11 10.13 4.66
N LEU A 93 13.53 9.35 5.64
CA LEU A 93 14.61 8.37 5.46
C LEU A 93 14.14 6.93 5.38
N SER A 94 12.90 6.65 5.77
CA SER A 94 12.40 5.29 5.88
C SER A 94 10.94 5.19 5.50
N ILE A 95 10.56 4.03 5.00
CA ILE A 95 9.20 3.66 4.66
C ILE A 95 8.89 2.31 5.30
N SER A 96 7.65 2.09 5.68
CA SER A 96 7.22 0.87 6.36
C SER A 96 6.01 0.24 5.68
N LEU A 97 5.74 -1.00 6.02
CA LEU A 97 4.51 -1.70 5.68
C LEU A 97 4.32 -2.87 6.64
N SER A 98 3.13 -3.45 6.63
CA SER A 98 2.88 -4.68 7.36
C SER A 98 2.45 -5.79 6.42
N VAL A 99 2.78 -7.02 6.79
CA VAL A 99 2.35 -8.22 6.07
C VAL A 99 1.74 -9.19 7.09
N SER A 100 0.80 -10.00 6.62
CA SER A 100 0.25 -11.08 7.44
C SER A 100 1.34 -12.11 7.73
N ARG A 101 1.52 -12.47 8.99
CA ARG A 101 2.49 -13.48 9.39
C ARG A 101 2.17 -14.85 8.82
N ASP A 102 0.89 -15.21 8.78
CA ASP A 102 0.46 -16.59 8.55
C ASP A 102 -0.15 -16.82 7.17
N SER A 103 -0.66 -15.79 6.50
CA SER A 103 -1.48 -16.00 5.30
C SER A 103 -0.96 -15.31 4.04
N ASN A 104 0.14 -14.56 4.08
CA ASN A 104 0.60 -13.81 2.92
C ASN A 104 2.10 -13.92 2.66
N ALA A 105 2.60 -15.16 2.58
CA ALA A 105 4.00 -15.42 2.29
C ALA A 105 4.48 -14.83 0.96
N PRO A 106 3.70 -14.84 -0.16
CA PRO A 106 4.13 -14.18 -1.40
C PRO A 106 4.37 -12.70 -1.25
N ALA A 107 3.54 -11.98 -0.50
CA ALA A 107 3.75 -10.55 -0.26
C ALA A 107 5.02 -10.30 0.53
N ARG A 108 5.28 -11.08 1.57
CA ARG A 108 6.51 -10.95 2.35
C ARG A 108 7.76 -11.17 1.49
N LEU A 109 7.75 -12.21 0.68
CA LEU A 109 8.87 -12.50 -0.22
C LEU A 109 9.11 -11.36 -1.21
N LEU A 110 8.02 -10.79 -1.76
CA LEU A 110 8.14 -9.65 -2.66
C LEU A 110 8.83 -8.48 -1.96
N TYR A 111 8.35 -8.07 -0.81
CA TYR A 111 8.88 -6.88 -0.13
C TYR A 111 10.29 -7.12 0.41
N GLU A 112 10.61 -8.31 0.87
CA GLU A 112 12.00 -8.67 1.20
C GLU A 112 12.91 -8.58 -0.02
N SER A 113 12.44 -9.01 -1.20
CA SER A 113 13.19 -8.87 -2.44
C SER A 113 13.41 -7.41 -2.85
N LEU A 114 12.56 -6.51 -2.39
CA LEU A 114 12.68 -5.08 -2.63
C LEU A 114 13.54 -4.35 -1.59
N GLY A 115 14.09 -5.09 -0.62
CA GLY A 115 14.99 -4.52 0.38
C GLY A 115 14.35 -4.21 1.73
N TYR A 116 13.09 -4.58 1.93
CA TYR A 116 12.46 -4.46 3.24
C TYR A 116 12.99 -5.51 4.20
N VAL A 117 13.15 -5.12 5.46
CA VAL A 117 13.60 -5.99 6.53
C VAL A 117 12.63 -5.91 7.71
N ASP A 118 12.65 -6.92 8.56
CA ASP A 118 11.84 -6.92 9.79
C ASP A 118 12.21 -5.71 10.64
N ALA A 119 11.18 -4.98 11.12
CA ALA A 119 11.40 -3.78 11.90
C ALA A 119 11.86 -4.07 13.33
N GLY A 120 11.85 -5.33 13.75
CA GLY A 120 12.28 -5.72 15.09
C GLY A 120 11.29 -5.41 16.20
N VAL A 121 10.03 -5.14 15.86
CA VAL A 121 8.96 -4.90 16.83
C VAL A 121 8.08 -6.14 16.99
N GLU A 122 7.38 -6.24 18.11
CA GLU A 122 6.44 -7.33 18.34
C GLU A 122 5.37 -7.35 17.25
N PRO A 123 5.03 -8.53 16.70
CA PRO A 123 3.89 -8.66 15.80
C PRO A 123 2.60 -8.18 16.47
N VAL A 124 1.71 -7.61 15.68
CA VAL A 124 0.46 -7.03 16.19
C VAL A 124 -0.71 -7.89 15.75
N ARG A 125 -1.49 -8.39 16.72
CA ARG A 125 -2.73 -9.09 16.42
C ARG A 125 -3.85 -8.08 16.22
N VAL A 126 -4.53 -8.19 15.08
CA VAL A 126 -5.69 -7.35 14.74
C VAL A 126 -6.92 -8.25 14.69
N ARG A 127 -7.91 -7.94 15.51
CA ARG A 127 -9.18 -8.69 15.59
C ARG A 127 -10.34 -7.73 15.60
N GLY A 128 -11.43 -8.14 14.98
CA GLY A 128 -12.68 -7.40 15.01
C GLY A 128 -13.33 -7.34 13.64
N THR A 129 -14.37 -6.54 13.55
CA THR A 129 -15.09 -6.30 12.31
C THR A 129 -14.72 -4.92 11.78
N ILE A 130 -14.27 -4.88 10.53
CA ILE A 130 -14.00 -3.62 9.83
C ILE A 130 -15.00 -3.47 8.68
N THR A 131 -15.22 -2.24 8.26
CA THR A 131 -16.07 -1.94 7.11
C THR A 131 -15.20 -1.49 5.96
N LEU A 132 -15.27 -2.23 4.84
CA LEU A 132 -14.58 -1.88 3.61
C LEU A 132 -15.62 -1.74 2.50
N ARG A 133 -15.67 -0.58 1.87
CA ARG A 133 -16.60 -0.30 0.76
C ARG A 133 -18.06 -0.58 1.14
N GLY A 134 -18.43 -0.24 2.39
CA GLY A 134 -19.78 -0.44 2.90
C GLY A 134 -20.13 -1.87 3.32
N GLN A 135 -19.17 -2.80 3.26
CA GLN A 135 -19.39 -4.19 3.63
C GLN A 135 -18.60 -4.54 4.90
N PRO A 136 -19.21 -5.29 5.84
CA PRO A 136 -18.49 -5.74 7.02
C PRO A 136 -17.57 -6.92 6.69
N PHE A 137 -16.36 -6.90 7.27
CA PHE A 137 -15.40 -8.00 7.19
C PHE A 137 -14.87 -8.30 8.58
N ASP A 138 -14.87 -9.59 8.93
CA ASP A 138 -14.23 -10.04 10.16
C ASP A 138 -12.74 -10.21 9.91
N VAL A 139 -11.94 -9.62 10.79
CA VAL A 139 -10.48 -9.69 10.72
C VAL A 139 -9.95 -10.38 11.96
N ASP A 140 -9.07 -11.35 11.75
CA ASP A 140 -8.25 -11.94 12.80
C ASP A 140 -6.92 -12.30 12.17
N ASP A 141 -5.94 -11.43 12.35
CA ASP A 141 -4.66 -11.55 11.70
C ASP A 141 -3.54 -11.07 12.62
N THR A 142 -2.34 -11.58 12.37
CA THR A 142 -1.13 -11.10 13.05
C THR A 142 -0.23 -10.45 12.02
N LEU A 143 0.07 -9.18 12.26
CA LEU A 143 0.84 -8.35 11.32
C LEU A 143 2.29 -8.28 11.76
N VAL A 144 3.19 -8.50 10.81
CA VAL A 144 4.62 -8.29 10.96
C VAL A 144 4.99 -7.01 10.23
N TYR A 145 5.69 -6.10 10.91
CA TYR A 145 6.08 -4.82 10.32
C TYR A 145 7.46 -4.90 9.70
N LEU A 146 7.56 -4.41 8.47
CA LEU A 146 8.80 -4.35 7.71
C LEU A 146 9.16 -2.89 7.46
N VAL A 147 10.45 -2.62 7.35
CA VAL A 147 10.96 -1.27 7.13
C VAL A 147 12.06 -1.29 6.08
N LYS A 148 12.17 -0.18 5.33
CA LYS A 148 13.23 0.02 4.35
C LYS A 148 13.76 1.44 4.44
N HIS A 149 15.08 1.59 4.40
CA HIS A 149 15.70 2.91 4.23
C HIS A 149 15.63 3.31 2.76
N VAL A 150 15.21 4.56 2.51
CA VAL A 150 14.92 5.06 1.15
C VAL A 150 15.76 6.27 0.78
N ARG A 151 16.98 6.27 1.08
CA ARG A 151 17.85 7.38 0.71
C ARG A 151 17.91 7.63 -0.79
#